data_dfdf7886bccc64d2b3cdbe425029cddc
#
_entry.id   dfdf7886bccc64d2b3cdbe425029cddc
#
_cell.length_a   1.000
_cell.length_b   1.000
_cell.length_c   1.000
_cell.angle_alpha   90.00
_cell.angle_beta   90.00
_cell.angle_gamma   90.00
#
_symmetry.space_group_name_H-M   'P 1'
#
loop_
_entity.id
_entity.type
_entity.pdbx_description
1 polymer ?
#
loop_
_entity_poly.entity_id
_entity_poly.type
_entity_poly.pdbx_seq_one_letter_code
_entity_poly.pdbx_strand_id
1 'polypeptide(L)'
;APASPSAFSAEKSPIWGARPPRRCAKRDLGAFIEGKATLSQTVTPHPEASFSVIAGRSGSGSLAALPVPRLTHLGEELQQLALAYDRVVLDLGAGIDRTVRTLAGWAGTTLVVTTADPTALTDAYAFIKLTLQGDPHADVRIIVNMVDSVGEGQRTYQTLLKACQSFLKASPPLAGIIRRDRKVADAIRNQTSILLRSPNSDAARDVEKVLESLLEPR
;
A
#
# COMPACT_ATOMS: atom_id res chain seq x y z
N ALA A 1 20.76 30.18 -1.79
CA ALA A 1 19.46 29.99 -2.42
C ALA A 1 19.19 28.48 -2.50
N PRO A 2 18.09 27.94 -1.94
CA PRO A 2 17.77 26.52 -2.11
C PRO A 2 17.28 26.31 -3.54
N ALA A 3 17.75 25.20 -4.15
CA ALA A 3 17.34 24.79 -5.47
C ALA A 3 15.84 24.45 -5.50
N SER A 4 15.15 24.99 -6.49
CA SER A 4 13.73 24.70 -6.75
C SER A 4 13.53 23.20 -7.05
N PRO A 5 12.45 22.58 -6.58
CA PRO A 5 12.12 21.23 -6.99
C PRO A 5 11.79 21.23 -8.49
N SER A 6 12.55 20.46 -9.26
CA SER A 6 12.34 20.29 -10.69
C SER A 6 10.97 19.66 -10.94
N ALA A 7 10.21 20.29 -11.83
CA ALA A 7 8.92 19.85 -12.31
C ALA A 7 8.95 18.36 -12.72
N PHE A 8 8.02 17.61 -12.18
CA PHE A 8 7.83 16.20 -12.48
C PHE A 8 7.33 16.06 -13.93
N SER A 9 8.21 15.61 -14.81
CA SER A 9 7.82 15.23 -16.16
C SER A 9 6.98 13.94 -16.10
N ALA A 10 5.79 13.97 -16.68
CA ALA A 10 4.79 12.89 -16.67
C ALA A 10 5.18 11.65 -17.51
N GLU A 11 6.47 11.41 -17.80
CA GLU A 11 6.89 10.41 -18.78
C GLU A 11 7.51 9.12 -18.24
N LYS A 12 7.55 8.88 -16.91
CA LYS A 12 7.98 7.58 -16.39
C LYS A 12 7.08 7.13 -15.26
N SER A 13 6.14 6.25 -15.60
CA SER A 13 5.30 5.54 -14.62
C SER A 13 6.15 4.87 -13.55
N PRO A 14 5.84 5.03 -12.25
CA PRO A 14 6.58 4.35 -11.20
C PRO A 14 6.34 2.85 -11.30
N ILE A 15 7.41 2.08 -11.25
CA ILE A 15 7.40 0.63 -11.35
C ILE A 15 7.05 0.05 -9.99
N TRP A 16 5.81 -0.43 -9.83
CA TRP A 16 5.36 -1.18 -8.67
C TRP A 16 5.54 -2.68 -8.91
N GLY A 17 6.12 -3.41 -7.95
CA GLY A 17 6.10 -4.87 -7.92
C GLY A 17 7.39 -5.60 -8.32
N ALA A 18 8.49 -4.91 -8.56
CA ALA A 18 9.77 -5.60 -8.67
C ALA A 18 10.24 -6.00 -7.26
N ARG A 19 10.38 -7.29 -7.01
CA ARG A 19 11.12 -7.79 -5.85
C ARG A 19 12.52 -7.18 -5.90
N PRO A 20 13.03 -6.54 -4.84
CA PRO A 20 14.40 -6.05 -4.87
C PRO A 20 15.31 -7.22 -5.24
N PRO A 21 16.28 -7.02 -6.13
CA PRO A 21 17.19 -8.09 -6.51
C PRO A 21 17.81 -8.69 -5.25
N ARG A 22 17.82 -10.02 -5.14
CA ARG A 22 18.23 -10.78 -3.93
C ARG A 22 19.60 -10.36 -3.37
N ARG A 23 20.35 -9.53 -4.06
CA ARG A 23 21.68 -9.02 -3.69
C ARG A 23 21.70 -7.59 -3.11
N CYS A 24 20.60 -6.83 -3.08
CA CYS A 24 20.68 -5.39 -2.76
C CYS A 24 20.44 -5.03 -1.30
N ALA A 25 19.70 -5.78 -0.52
CA ALA A 25 19.46 -5.41 0.88
C ALA A 25 20.54 -6.01 1.79
N LYS A 26 21.67 -5.33 1.93
CA LYS A 26 22.66 -5.68 2.98
C LYS A 26 22.09 -5.48 4.38
N ARG A 27 21.09 -4.62 4.53
CA ARG A 27 20.38 -4.29 5.76
C ARG A 27 18.90 -4.15 5.44
N ASP A 28 18.07 -4.77 6.25
CA ASP A 28 16.61 -4.77 6.11
C ASP A 28 15.97 -4.11 7.34
N LEU A 29 14.65 -3.98 7.32
CA LEU A 29 13.88 -3.46 8.46
C LEU A 29 14.17 -4.22 9.75
N GLY A 30 14.47 -5.53 9.67
CA GLY A 30 14.89 -6.34 10.81
C GLY A 30 16.18 -5.82 11.46
N ALA A 31 17.16 -5.40 10.66
CA ALA A 31 18.39 -4.82 11.16
C ALA A 31 18.16 -3.50 11.94
N PHE A 32 17.22 -2.67 11.49
CA PHE A 32 16.78 -1.49 12.24
C PHE A 32 16.10 -1.89 13.56
N ILE A 33 15.16 -2.82 13.51
CA ILE A 33 14.44 -3.31 14.71
C ILE A 33 15.40 -3.89 15.75
N GLU A 34 16.45 -4.57 15.32
CA GLU A 34 17.49 -5.13 16.19
C GLU A 34 18.50 -4.06 16.69
N GLY A 35 18.40 -2.82 16.22
CA GLY A 35 19.33 -1.74 16.58
C GLY A 35 20.70 -1.84 15.91
N LYS A 36 20.83 -2.63 14.84
CA LYS A 36 22.08 -2.87 14.09
C LYS A 36 22.28 -1.86 12.95
N ALA A 37 21.25 -1.09 12.61
CA ALA A 37 21.27 -0.09 11.54
C ALA A 37 20.27 1.03 11.85
N THR A 38 20.50 2.24 11.31
CA THR A 38 19.48 3.29 11.24
C THR A 38 18.48 2.97 10.13
N LEU A 39 17.28 3.57 10.17
CA LEU A 39 16.28 3.34 9.13
C LEU A 39 16.80 3.78 7.74
N SER A 40 17.48 4.92 7.66
CA SER A 40 18.09 5.41 6.42
C SER A 40 19.13 4.45 5.83
N GLN A 41 19.84 3.69 6.66
CA GLN A 41 20.80 2.66 6.19
C GLN A 41 20.12 1.41 5.63
N THR A 42 18.81 1.22 5.83
CA THR A 42 18.03 0.12 5.28
C THR A 42 17.40 0.46 3.94
N VAL A 43 17.41 1.72 3.56
CA VAL A 43 16.90 2.20 2.27
C VAL A 43 17.80 1.70 1.14
N THR A 44 17.20 1.02 0.19
CA THR A 44 17.88 0.48 -0.99
C THR A 44 17.26 1.08 -2.24
N PRO A 45 18.00 1.90 -3.02
CA PRO A 45 17.53 2.40 -4.31
C PRO A 45 17.24 1.25 -5.28
N HIS A 46 16.15 1.34 -6.02
CA HIS A 46 15.88 0.39 -7.10
C HIS A 46 16.76 0.74 -8.32
N PRO A 47 17.50 -0.22 -8.89
CA PRO A 47 18.50 0.09 -9.93
C PRO A 47 17.92 0.61 -11.24
N GLU A 48 16.66 0.26 -11.54
CA GLU A 48 16.00 0.59 -12.82
C GLU A 48 14.78 1.51 -12.65
N ALA A 49 14.57 2.06 -11.47
CA ALA A 49 13.39 2.87 -11.18
C ALA A 49 13.71 4.03 -10.24
N SER A 50 12.88 5.07 -10.28
CA SER A 50 13.03 6.28 -9.47
C SER A 50 12.47 6.14 -8.05
N PHE A 51 12.47 4.93 -7.47
CA PHE A 51 12.04 4.72 -6.09
C PHE A 51 13.06 3.91 -5.29
N SER A 52 12.93 3.97 -3.97
CA SER A 52 13.72 3.19 -3.04
C SER A 52 12.84 2.23 -2.25
N VAL A 53 13.40 1.15 -1.74
CA VAL A 53 12.69 0.12 -0.99
C VAL A 53 13.37 -0.10 0.37
N ILE A 54 12.57 -0.19 1.42
CA ILE A 54 12.98 -0.80 2.68
C ILE A 54 12.39 -2.20 2.71
N ALA A 55 13.26 -3.20 2.66
CA ALA A 55 12.82 -4.59 2.64
C ALA A 55 12.45 -5.06 4.04
N GLY A 56 11.26 -5.64 4.20
CA GLY A 56 10.86 -6.44 5.35
C GLY A 56 11.19 -7.91 5.15
N ARG A 57 11.40 -8.67 6.23
CA ARG A 57 11.50 -10.13 6.17
C ARG A 57 10.11 -10.75 6.22
N SER A 58 9.72 -11.42 5.15
CA SER A 58 8.48 -12.23 5.14
C SER A 58 8.56 -13.32 6.20
N GLY A 59 7.51 -13.45 7.03
CA GLY A 59 7.40 -14.55 7.99
C GLY A 59 8.21 -14.39 9.29
N SER A 60 8.89 -13.26 9.51
CA SER A 60 9.67 -13.07 10.73
C SER A 60 8.84 -12.82 11.99
N GLY A 61 7.55 -12.52 11.86
CA GLY A 61 6.70 -12.15 13.02
C GLY A 61 7.18 -10.93 13.80
N SER A 62 8.34 -10.37 13.41
CA SER A 62 9.08 -9.38 14.18
C SER A 62 8.32 -8.07 14.39
N LEU A 63 7.57 -7.63 13.39
CA LEU A 63 6.76 -6.41 13.50
C LEU A 63 5.55 -6.61 14.42
N ALA A 64 4.83 -7.73 14.30
CA ALA A 64 3.66 -8.02 15.13
C ALA A 64 4.01 -8.16 16.63
N ALA A 65 5.23 -8.60 16.92
CA ALA A 65 5.75 -8.78 18.28
C ALA A 65 6.45 -7.53 18.84
N LEU A 66 6.51 -6.41 18.10
CA LEU A 66 7.22 -5.22 18.56
C LEU A 66 6.57 -4.60 19.80
N PRO A 67 7.35 -4.30 20.85
CA PRO A 67 6.90 -3.46 21.95
C PRO A 67 6.46 -2.07 21.45
N VAL A 68 5.43 -1.51 22.10
CA VAL A 68 4.87 -0.19 21.72
C VAL A 68 5.93 0.89 21.53
N PRO A 69 6.91 1.06 22.46
CA PRO A 69 7.91 2.12 22.30
C PRO A 69 8.77 1.95 21.04
N ARG A 70 9.06 0.71 20.64
CA ARG A 70 9.82 0.44 19.42
C ARG A 70 8.99 0.70 18.16
N LEU A 71 7.69 0.41 18.20
CA LEU A 71 6.77 0.70 17.12
C LEU A 71 6.61 2.22 16.95
N THR A 72 6.48 2.97 18.05
CA THR A 72 6.44 4.44 18.02
C THR A 72 7.71 5.02 17.42
N HIS A 73 8.88 4.55 17.86
CA HIS A 73 10.16 4.98 17.31
C HIS A 73 10.28 4.70 15.80
N LEU A 74 9.82 3.53 15.34
CA LEU A 74 9.75 3.23 13.90
C LEU A 74 8.88 4.24 13.15
N GLY A 75 7.74 4.64 13.72
CA GLY A 75 6.86 5.63 13.11
C GLY A 75 7.50 7.00 13.01
N GLU A 76 8.17 7.46 14.05
CA GLU A 76 8.91 8.72 14.07
C GLU A 76 10.01 8.74 13.00
N GLU A 77 10.80 7.66 12.91
CA GLU A 77 11.84 7.51 11.89
C GLU A 77 11.26 7.45 10.46
N LEU A 78 10.12 6.77 10.26
CA LEU A 78 9.42 6.74 8.97
C LEU A 78 8.89 8.13 8.58
N GLN A 79 8.33 8.89 9.52
CA GLN A 79 7.88 10.26 9.28
C GLN A 79 9.03 11.18 8.89
N GLN A 80 10.17 11.08 9.59
CA GLN A 80 11.37 11.85 9.23
C GLN A 80 11.91 11.46 7.85
N LEU A 81 11.96 10.17 7.56
CA LEU A 81 12.39 9.68 6.26
C LEU A 81 11.45 10.15 5.14
N ALA A 82 10.15 10.19 5.40
CA ALA A 82 9.14 10.61 4.44
C ALA A 82 9.33 12.05 3.94
N LEU A 83 9.96 12.92 4.72
CA LEU A 83 10.27 14.31 4.32
C LEU A 83 11.24 14.38 3.12
N ALA A 84 11.99 13.32 2.85
CA ALA A 84 12.94 13.23 1.73
C ALA A 84 12.31 12.63 0.45
N TYR A 85 11.03 12.27 0.47
CA TYR A 85 10.33 11.60 -0.64
C TYR A 85 9.03 12.30 -0.95
N ASP A 86 8.64 12.32 -2.22
CA ASP A 86 7.33 12.85 -2.64
C ASP A 86 6.19 11.99 -2.10
N ARG A 87 6.40 10.68 -2.01
CA ARG A 87 5.42 9.69 -1.51
C ARG A 87 6.10 8.51 -0.85
N VAL A 88 5.48 8.03 0.21
CA VAL A 88 5.88 6.79 0.90
C VAL A 88 4.68 5.84 0.91
N VAL A 89 4.91 4.60 0.53
CA VAL A 89 3.89 3.54 0.56
C VAL A 89 4.32 2.49 1.57
N LEU A 90 3.44 2.25 2.55
CA LEU A 90 3.60 1.18 3.52
C LEU A 90 2.80 -0.04 3.06
N ASP A 91 3.49 -1.11 2.63
CA ASP A 91 2.85 -2.39 2.33
C ASP A 91 2.62 -3.16 3.63
N LEU A 92 1.40 -3.11 4.13
CA LEU A 92 1.00 -3.75 5.37
C LEU A 92 0.37 -5.12 5.06
N GLY A 93 0.75 -6.12 5.84
CA GLY A 93 0.13 -7.44 5.75
C GLY A 93 -1.37 -7.41 6.01
N ALA A 94 -2.08 -8.45 5.55
CA ALA A 94 -3.49 -8.63 5.86
C ALA A 94 -3.69 -8.85 7.37
N GLY A 95 -4.81 -8.38 7.89
CA GLY A 95 -5.20 -8.54 9.28
C GLY A 95 -5.57 -7.25 9.99
N ILE A 96 -6.01 -7.40 11.22
CA ILE A 96 -6.50 -6.31 12.08
C ILE A 96 -5.68 -6.20 13.36
N ASP A 97 -4.47 -6.77 13.37
CA ASP A 97 -3.63 -6.71 14.56
C ASP A 97 -3.21 -5.28 14.89
N ARG A 98 -2.73 -5.12 16.13
CA ARG A 98 -2.36 -3.81 16.65
C ARG A 98 -1.30 -3.10 15.78
N THR A 99 -0.32 -3.83 15.31
CA THR A 99 0.80 -3.26 14.54
C THR A 99 0.32 -2.71 13.22
N VAL A 100 -0.49 -3.49 12.46
CA VAL A 100 -1.08 -3.05 11.19
C VAL A 100 -1.91 -1.78 11.41
N ARG A 101 -2.77 -1.74 12.43
CA ARG A 101 -3.60 -0.57 12.74
C ARG A 101 -2.76 0.65 13.16
N THR A 102 -1.73 0.45 13.96
CA THR A 102 -0.85 1.55 14.38
C THR A 102 -0.11 2.15 13.19
N LEU A 103 0.47 1.31 12.33
CA LEU A 103 1.17 1.78 11.12
C LEU A 103 0.20 2.46 10.13
N ALA A 104 -0.99 1.90 9.94
CA ALA A 104 -2.03 2.52 9.10
C ALA A 104 -2.46 3.90 9.66
N GLY A 105 -2.53 4.07 10.98
CA GLY A 105 -2.88 5.32 11.63
C GLY A 105 -1.86 6.46 11.42
N TRP A 106 -0.65 6.15 10.98
CA TRP A 106 0.35 7.18 10.63
C TRP A 106 0.31 7.60 9.16
N ALA A 107 -0.43 6.87 8.33
CA ALA A 107 -0.60 7.19 6.92
C ALA A 107 -1.62 8.32 6.73
N GLY A 108 -1.36 9.23 5.79
CA GLY A 108 -2.34 10.25 5.39
C GLY A 108 -3.54 9.66 4.67
N THR A 109 -3.35 8.55 3.96
CA THR A 109 -4.42 7.79 3.26
C THR A 109 -4.21 6.30 3.47
N THR A 110 -5.26 5.58 3.82
CA THR A 110 -5.26 4.12 3.95
C THR A 110 -6.05 3.48 2.82
N LEU A 111 -5.39 2.64 2.02
CA LEU A 111 -6.03 1.89 0.95
C LEU A 111 -6.41 0.49 1.46
N VAL A 112 -7.70 0.23 1.57
CA VAL A 112 -8.23 -1.09 1.93
C VAL A 112 -8.49 -1.88 0.66
N VAL A 113 -7.66 -2.90 0.41
CA VAL A 113 -7.77 -3.77 -0.75
C VAL A 113 -8.60 -5.00 -0.37
N THR A 114 -9.69 -5.23 -1.09
CA THR A 114 -10.57 -6.38 -0.90
C THR A 114 -10.87 -7.08 -2.22
N THR A 115 -11.50 -8.25 -2.16
CA THR A 115 -11.99 -9.00 -3.32
C THR A 115 -13.50 -9.22 -3.20
N ALA A 116 -14.11 -9.88 -4.19
CA ALA A 116 -15.53 -10.26 -4.13
C ALA A 116 -15.82 -11.41 -3.15
N ASP A 117 -14.79 -11.99 -2.54
CA ASP A 117 -14.93 -13.08 -1.57
C ASP A 117 -15.58 -12.55 -0.27
N PRO A 118 -16.61 -13.25 0.26
CA PRO A 118 -17.31 -12.83 1.48
C PRO A 118 -16.40 -12.69 2.71
N THR A 119 -15.36 -13.51 2.84
CA THR A 119 -14.42 -13.43 3.95
C THR A 119 -13.55 -12.18 3.82
N ALA A 120 -13.07 -11.86 2.62
CA ALA A 120 -12.31 -10.64 2.35
C ALA A 120 -13.14 -9.37 2.60
N LEU A 121 -14.43 -9.38 2.27
CA LEU A 121 -15.33 -8.27 2.58
C LEU A 121 -15.54 -8.09 4.08
N THR A 122 -15.67 -9.19 4.83
CA THR A 122 -15.80 -9.17 6.28
C THR A 122 -14.54 -8.60 6.94
N ASP A 123 -13.37 -9.03 6.49
CA ASP A 123 -12.08 -8.54 6.99
C ASP A 123 -11.87 -7.06 6.67
N ALA A 124 -12.20 -6.65 5.44
CA ALA A 124 -12.16 -5.24 5.04
C ALA A 124 -13.10 -4.38 5.90
N TYR A 125 -14.33 -4.82 6.14
CA TYR A 125 -15.26 -4.13 7.03
C TYR A 125 -14.73 -4.03 8.46
N ALA A 126 -14.18 -5.12 9.00
CA ALA A 126 -13.61 -5.12 10.35
C ALA A 126 -12.44 -4.15 10.48
N PHE A 127 -11.56 -4.10 9.47
CA PHE A 127 -10.45 -3.16 9.42
C PHE A 127 -10.95 -1.70 9.37
N ILE A 128 -11.88 -1.37 8.46
CA ILE A 128 -12.47 -0.04 8.32
C ILE A 128 -13.12 0.39 9.64
N LYS A 129 -13.91 -0.50 10.26
CA LYS A 129 -14.54 -0.23 11.56
C LYS A 129 -13.54 0.15 12.63
N LEU A 130 -12.48 -0.64 12.80
CA LEU A 130 -11.49 -0.41 13.84
C LEU A 130 -10.65 0.86 13.55
N THR A 131 -10.36 1.16 12.29
CA THR A 131 -9.68 2.40 11.88
C THR A 131 -10.51 3.63 12.22
N LEU A 132 -11.80 3.65 11.82
CA LEU A 132 -12.69 4.78 12.08
C LEU A 132 -13.12 4.90 13.55
N GLN A 133 -13.07 3.83 14.33
CA GLN A 133 -13.22 3.90 15.78
C GLN A 133 -12.00 4.54 16.47
N GLY A 134 -10.81 4.36 15.92
CA GLY A 134 -9.58 5.00 16.42
C GLY A 134 -9.45 6.45 15.97
N ASP A 135 -9.78 6.74 14.73
CA ASP A 135 -9.79 8.07 14.12
C ASP A 135 -11.00 8.21 13.18
N PRO A 136 -12.07 8.89 13.60
CA PRO A 136 -13.26 9.12 12.76
C PRO A 136 -12.97 9.93 11.47
N HIS A 137 -11.85 10.62 11.39
CA HIS A 137 -11.44 11.45 10.24
C HIS A 137 -10.41 10.78 9.33
N ALA A 138 -10.04 9.52 9.61
CA ALA A 138 -9.09 8.79 8.79
C ALA A 138 -9.54 8.73 7.32
N ASP A 139 -8.64 9.09 6.39
CA ASP A 139 -8.89 8.95 4.95
C ASP A 139 -8.73 7.48 4.54
N VAL A 140 -9.83 6.75 4.59
CA VAL A 140 -9.90 5.33 4.19
C VAL A 140 -10.55 5.24 2.83
N ARG A 141 -9.86 4.60 1.87
CA ARG A 141 -10.35 4.39 0.50
C ARG A 141 -10.35 2.90 0.15
N ILE A 142 -11.31 2.47 -0.66
CA ILE A 142 -11.51 1.06 -0.99
C ILE A 142 -10.99 0.78 -2.41
N ILE A 143 -10.23 -0.31 -2.56
CA ILE A 143 -9.87 -0.91 -3.85
C ILE A 143 -10.51 -2.30 -3.89
N VAL A 144 -11.29 -2.57 -4.95
CA VAL A 144 -11.81 -3.91 -5.20
C VAL A 144 -10.91 -4.59 -6.24
N ASN A 145 -10.25 -5.67 -5.85
CA ASN A 145 -9.24 -6.35 -6.65
C ASN A 145 -9.72 -7.73 -7.12
N MET A 146 -9.12 -8.21 -8.21
CA MET A 146 -9.30 -9.57 -8.74
C MET A 146 -10.75 -9.91 -9.10
N VAL A 147 -11.52 -8.98 -9.61
CA VAL A 147 -12.88 -9.20 -10.10
C VAL A 147 -12.89 -9.54 -11.60
N ASP A 148 -13.91 -10.26 -12.04
CA ASP A 148 -14.02 -10.68 -13.44
C ASP A 148 -14.54 -9.54 -14.35
N SER A 149 -15.22 -8.55 -13.77
CA SER A 149 -15.69 -7.36 -14.49
C SER A 149 -15.79 -6.13 -13.60
N VAL A 150 -15.75 -4.94 -14.21
CA VAL A 150 -15.98 -3.67 -13.51
C VAL A 150 -17.36 -3.66 -12.82
N GLY A 151 -18.39 -4.25 -13.46
CA GLY A 151 -19.73 -4.34 -12.87
C GLY A 151 -19.78 -5.22 -11.62
N GLU A 152 -19.01 -6.30 -11.56
CA GLU A 152 -18.85 -7.10 -10.35
C GLU A 152 -18.15 -6.29 -9.25
N GLY A 153 -17.05 -5.62 -9.60
CA GLY A 153 -16.32 -4.76 -8.66
C GLY A 153 -17.21 -3.66 -8.06
N GLN A 154 -18.06 -3.06 -8.89
CA GLN A 154 -19.00 -2.05 -8.43
C GLN A 154 -20.04 -2.63 -7.46
N ARG A 155 -20.60 -3.81 -7.73
CA ARG A 155 -21.53 -4.49 -6.80
C ARG A 155 -20.87 -4.85 -5.48
N THR A 156 -19.64 -5.35 -5.54
CA THR A 156 -18.81 -5.69 -4.38
C THR A 156 -18.58 -4.45 -3.50
N TYR A 157 -18.16 -3.34 -4.11
CA TYR A 157 -18.00 -2.07 -3.42
C TYR A 157 -19.31 -1.60 -2.76
N GLN A 158 -20.43 -1.64 -3.49
CA GLN A 158 -21.74 -1.22 -2.95
C GLN A 158 -22.18 -2.06 -1.75
N THR A 159 -21.85 -3.36 -1.74
CA THR A 159 -22.12 -4.23 -0.60
C THR A 159 -21.36 -3.77 0.65
N LEU A 160 -20.05 -3.52 0.52
CA LEU A 160 -19.21 -3.03 1.60
C LEU A 160 -19.64 -1.62 2.06
N LEU A 161 -19.91 -0.73 1.09
CA LEU A 161 -20.36 0.64 1.37
C LEU A 161 -21.66 0.66 2.17
N LYS A 162 -22.66 -0.16 1.78
CA LYS A 162 -23.93 -0.26 2.51
C LYS A 162 -23.72 -0.70 3.96
N ALA A 163 -22.83 -1.66 4.21
CA ALA A 163 -22.47 -2.07 5.56
C ALA A 163 -21.83 -0.91 6.36
N CYS A 164 -20.87 -0.19 5.75
CA CYS A 164 -20.25 0.97 6.39
C CYS A 164 -21.27 2.08 6.69
N GLN A 165 -22.15 2.39 5.77
CA GLN A 165 -23.20 3.40 5.96
C GLN A 165 -24.17 3.01 7.05
N SER A 166 -24.63 1.76 7.06
CA SER A 166 -25.62 1.27 8.02
C SER A 166 -25.09 1.25 9.45
N PHE A 167 -23.88 0.75 9.65
CA PHE A 167 -23.35 0.45 10.98
C PHE A 167 -22.28 1.43 11.47
N LEU A 168 -21.51 2.06 10.56
CA LEU A 168 -20.43 2.97 10.92
C LEU A 168 -20.77 4.43 10.65
N LYS A 169 -21.88 4.70 9.95
CA LYS A 169 -22.25 6.05 9.46
C LYS A 169 -21.16 6.71 8.62
N ALA A 170 -20.39 5.91 7.92
CA ALA A 170 -19.25 6.33 7.10
C ALA A 170 -19.44 5.87 5.65
N SER A 171 -18.85 6.63 4.73
CA SER A 171 -18.92 6.37 3.28
C SER A 171 -17.52 6.36 2.67
N PRO A 172 -16.66 5.36 2.94
CA PRO A 172 -15.33 5.28 2.36
C PRO A 172 -15.43 5.24 0.84
N PRO A 173 -14.73 6.15 0.11
CA PRO A 173 -14.83 6.21 -1.33
C PRO A 173 -14.13 5.02 -2.01
N LEU A 174 -14.59 4.70 -3.23
CA LEU A 174 -13.92 3.76 -4.12
C LEU A 174 -12.71 4.45 -4.76
N ALA A 175 -11.51 3.94 -4.50
CA ALA A 175 -10.29 4.38 -5.18
C ALA A 175 -10.14 3.73 -6.56
N GLY A 176 -10.65 2.51 -6.72
CA GLY A 176 -10.70 1.85 -8.02
C GLY A 176 -11.04 0.37 -7.97
N ILE A 177 -11.18 -0.20 -9.16
CA ILE A 177 -11.49 -1.61 -9.38
C ILE A 177 -10.40 -2.19 -10.28
N ILE A 178 -9.80 -3.30 -9.85
CA ILE A 178 -8.75 -3.99 -10.60
C ILE A 178 -9.28 -5.35 -11.03
N ARG A 179 -9.35 -5.57 -12.34
CA ARG A 179 -9.84 -6.81 -12.91
C ARG A 179 -8.80 -7.94 -12.79
N ARG A 180 -9.29 -9.15 -12.70
CA ARG A 180 -8.48 -10.37 -12.76
C ARG A 180 -7.83 -10.47 -14.14
N ASP A 181 -6.50 -10.61 -14.17
CA ASP A 181 -5.74 -10.73 -15.41
C ASP A 181 -4.65 -11.82 -15.26
N ARG A 182 -4.63 -12.76 -16.17
CA ARG A 182 -3.62 -13.85 -16.19
C ARG A 182 -2.20 -13.33 -16.38
N LYS A 183 -2.04 -12.16 -17.00
CA LYS A 183 -0.74 -11.50 -17.20
C LYS A 183 -0.11 -11.04 -15.89
N VAL A 184 -0.92 -10.81 -14.84
CA VAL A 184 -0.40 -10.52 -13.49
C VAL A 184 0.39 -11.71 -12.95
N ALA A 185 -0.17 -12.94 -13.05
CA ALA A 185 0.52 -14.14 -12.61
C ALA A 185 1.81 -14.39 -13.42
N ASP A 186 1.81 -14.07 -14.71
CA ASP A 186 3.00 -14.15 -15.56
C ASP A 186 4.05 -13.11 -15.16
N ALA A 187 3.66 -11.88 -14.88
CA ALA A 187 4.56 -10.83 -14.40
C ALA A 187 5.23 -11.22 -13.06
N ILE A 188 4.44 -11.78 -12.13
CA ILE A 188 4.95 -12.26 -10.83
C ILE A 188 5.98 -13.38 -11.02
N ARG A 189 5.72 -14.38 -11.90
CA ARG A 189 6.68 -15.47 -12.17
C ARG A 189 8.00 -14.95 -12.73
N ASN A 190 7.95 -13.89 -13.51
CA ASN A 190 9.12 -13.24 -14.11
C ASN A 190 9.71 -12.15 -13.23
N GLN A 191 9.24 -11.99 -12.00
CA GLN A 191 9.73 -11.01 -11.03
C GLN A 191 9.77 -9.57 -11.58
N THR A 192 8.79 -9.20 -12.39
CA THR A 192 8.65 -7.88 -13.00
C THR A 192 7.25 -7.29 -12.75
N SER A 193 7.12 -5.99 -12.87
CA SER A 193 5.84 -5.30 -12.76
C SER A 193 4.93 -5.61 -13.94
N ILE A 194 3.62 -5.74 -13.71
CA ILE A 194 2.61 -5.84 -14.77
C ILE A 194 2.64 -4.61 -15.68
N LEU A 195 2.94 -3.43 -15.12
CA LEU A 195 3.02 -2.17 -15.87
C LEU A 195 4.17 -2.17 -16.88
N LEU A 196 5.27 -2.88 -16.58
CA LEU A 196 6.39 -3.03 -17.52
C LEU A 196 6.18 -4.17 -18.51
N ARG A 197 5.74 -5.32 -17.98
CA ARG A 197 5.66 -6.54 -18.77
C ARG A 197 4.48 -6.55 -19.73
N SER A 198 3.37 -5.97 -19.31
CA SER A 198 2.12 -5.96 -20.08
C SER A 198 1.33 -4.65 -19.84
N PRO A 199 1.87 -3.50 -20.24
CA PRO A 199 1.29 -2.18 -19.94
C PRO A 199 -0.12 -2.00 -20.52
N ASN A 200 -0.43 -2.68 -21.61
CA ASN A 200 -1.73 -2.65 -22.25
C ASN A 200 -2.73 -3.69 -21.70
N SER A 201 -2.40 -4.38 -20.62
CA SER A 201 -3.32 -5.32 -19.98
C SER A 201 -4.44 -4.61 -19.22
N ASP A 202 -5.55 -5.29 -19.00
CA ASP A 202 -6.66 -4.71 -18.25
C ASP A 202 -6.26 -4.36 -16.82
N ALA A 203 -5.53 -5.25 -16.14
CA ALA A 203 -5.04 -4.98 -14.80
C ALA A 203 -4.06 -3.81 -14.74
N ALA A 204 -3.16 -3.64 -15.72
CA ALA A 204 -2.24 -2.51 -15.78
C ALA A 204 -2.99 -1.17 -15.90
N ARG A 205 -3.94 -1.09 -16.84
CA ARG A 205 -4.79 0.11 -17.03
C ARG A 205 -5.64 0.41 -15.80
N ASP A 206 -6.14 -0.63 -15.11
CA ASP A 206 -6.93 -0.44 -13.91
C ASP A 206 -6.07 0.09 -12.75
N VAL A 207 -4.82 -0.36 -12.62
CA VAL A 207 -3.86 0.19 -11.64
C VAL A 207 -3.52 1.66 -11.95
N GLU A 208 -3.33 2.01 -13.23
CA GLU A 208 -3.10 3.39 -13.64
C GLU A 208 -4.27 4.31 -13.25
N LYS A 209 -5.52 3.87 -13.46
CA LYS A 209 -6.71 4.60 -13.02
C LYS A 209 -6.80 4.78 -11.51
N VAL A 210 -6.41 3.74 -10.74
CA VAL A 210 -6.30 3.87 -9.28
C VAL A 210 -5.30 4.96 -8.92
N LEU A 211 -4.13 4.98 -9.56
CA LEU A 211 -3.12 6.00 -9.33
C LEU A 211 -3.65 7.40 -9.65
N GLU A 212 -4.31 7.59 -10.79
CA GLU A 212 -4.94 8.85 -11.18
C GLU A 212 -5.91 9.34 -10.09
N SER A 213 -6.80 8.46 -9.60
CA SER A 213 -7.76 8.80 -8.54
C SER A 213 -7.11 9.17 -7.19
N LEU A 214 -5.90 8.70 -6.94
CA LEU A 214 -5.13 9.02 -5.73
C LEU A 214 -4.35 10.33 -5.86
N LEU A 215 -4.08 10.78 -7.08
CA LEU A 215 -3.35 12.00 -7.38
C LEU A 215 -4.26 13.22 -7.49
N GLU A 216 -5.56 13.04 -7.72
CA GLU A 216 -6.53 14.13 -7.76
C GLU A 216 -6.62 14.80 -6.38
N PRO A 217 -6.43 16.13 -6.31
CA PRO A 217 -6.64 16.88 -5.07
C PRO A 217 -8.13 16.81 -4.69
N ARG A 218 -8.39 16.62 -3.41
CA ARG A 218 -9.75 16.73 -2.83
C ARG A 218 -10.06 18.14 -2.40
#